data_4046e1fc3b935f6cf9fb410eef597566
#
_entry.id   4046e1fc3b935f6cf9fb410eef597566
#
_cell.length_a   1.000
_cell.length_b   1.000
_cell.length_c   1.000
_cell.angle_alpha   90.00
_cell.angle_beta   90.00
_cell.angle_gamma   90.00
#
_symmetry.space_group_name_H-M   'P 1'
#
loop_
_entity.id
_entity.type
_entity.pdbx_description
1 polymer ?
#
loop_
_entity_poly.entity_id
_entity_poly.type
_entity_poly.pdbx_seq_one_letter_code
_entity_poly.pdbx_strand_id
1 'polypeptide(L)'
;MPARHEIRCVNKTDRYDPHERIKNVGGVNADGTRWRITQQEAVSGIESGKWSFYVTRNGRTVDVVVAVSRFGHKYIKTEADGDQPNNLLSLPECP
;
A
#
# COMPACT_ATOMS: atom_id res chain seq x y z
N MET A 1 -18.95 -3.67 -5.21
CA MET A 1 -18.02 -3.33 -4.12
C MET A 1 -16.61 -3.75 -4.51
N PRO A 2 -15.58 -2.94 -4.23
CA PRO A 2 -14.22 -3.35 -4.56
C PRO A 2 -13.78 -4.55 -3.73
N ALA A 3 -12.97 -5.41 -4.32
CA ALA A 3 -12.36 -6.52 -3.61
C ALA A 3 -11.37 -5.97 -2.57
N ARG A 4 -11.45 -6.46 -1.33
CA ARG A 4 -10.65 -5.95 -0.21
C ARG A 4 -9.47 -6.89 0.04
N HIS A 5 -8.27 -6.32 0.07
CA HIS A 5 -7.03 -7.09 0.22
C HIS A 5 -6.16 -6.52 1.33
N GLU A 6 -5.60 -7.40 2.14
CA GLU A 6 -4.64 -6.99 3.18
C GLU A 6 -3.24 -6.89 2.59
N ILE A 7 -2.60 -5.72 2.77
CA ILE A 7 -1.18 -5.56 2.42
C ILE A 7 -0.35 -6.07 3.59
N ARG A 8 0.49 -7.07 3.34
CA ARG A 8 1.33 -7.70 4.36
C ARG A 8 2.82 -7.46 4.16
N CYS A 9 3.21 -7.02 2.97
CA CYS A 9 4.62 -6.79 2.65
C CYS A 9 4.74 -5.66 1.63
N VAL A 10 5.90 -5.05 1.58
CA VAL A 10 6.21 -4.02 0.58
C VAL A 10 7.62 -4.26 0.06
N ASN A 11 7.87 -3.89 -1.20
CA ASN A 11 9.23 -3.76 -1.71
C ASN A 11 9.55 -2.28 -1.80
N LYS A 12 10.73 -1.91 -1.35
CA LYS A 12 11.15 -0.51 -1.28
C LYS A 12 12.11 -0.18 -2.40
N THR A 13 12.11 1.10 -2.80
CA THR A 13 13.10 1.63 -3.75
C THR A 13 14.28 2.22 -2.96
N ASP A 14 15.35 2.59 -3.69
CA ASP A 14 16.51 3.28 -3.11
C ASP A 14 16.30 4.79 -2.97
N ARG A 15 15.09 5.29 -3.27
CA ARG A 15 14.82 6.71 -3.26
C ARG A 15 14.73 7.24 -1.83
N TYR A 16 15.19 8.48 -1.62
CA TYR A 16 15.15 9.13 -0.31
C TYR A 16 13.77 9.68 0.04
N ASP A 17 12.98 10.04 -0.96
CA ASP A 17 11.65 10.60 -0.73
C ASP A 17 10.71 9.50 -0.25
N PRO A 18 10.15 9.61 0.97
CA PRO A 18 9.23 8.59 1.49
C PRO A 18 8.03 8.31 0.59
N HIS A 19 7.59 9.31 -0.19
CA HIS A 19 6.44 9.17 -1.10
C HIS A 19 6.78 8.30 -2.32
N GLU A 20 8.07 8.09 -2.59
CA GLU A 20 8.55 7.31 -3.73
C GLU A 20 9.25 6.02 -3.30
N ARG A 21 9.27 5.70 -2.01
CA ARG A 21 10.02 4.54 -1.50
C ARG A 21 9.30 3.21 -1.69
N ILE A 22 7.99 3.22 -1.90
CA ILE A 22 7.23 1.99 -2.11
C ILE A 22 7.24 1.65 -3.60
N LYS A 23 7.86 0.53 -3.93
CA LYS A 23 7.89 0.01 -5.29
C LYS A 23 6.72 -0.92 -5.54
N ASN A 24 6.57 -1.93 -4.68
CA ASN A 24 5.50 -2.93 -4.76
C ASN A 24 4.83 -3.09 -3.41
N VAL A 25 3.59 -3.57 -3.44
CA VAL A 25 2.87 -4.02 -2.26
C VAL A 25 2.38 -5.43 -2.54
N GLY A 26 2.23 -6.23 -1.50
CA GLY A 26 1.80 -7.61 -1.67
C GLY A 26 1.12 -8.16 -0.44
N GLY A 27 0.57 -9.35 -0.60
CA GLY A 27 -0.13 -10.03 0.47
C GLY A 27 -0.39 -11.49 0.10
N VAL A 28 -1.31 -12.10 0.84
CA VAL A 28 -1.66 -13.51 0.66
C VAL A 28 -3.17 -13.59 0.46
N ASN A 29 -3.59 -14.30 -0.58
CA ASN A 29 -5.00 -14.56 -0.84
C ASN A 29 -5.55 -15.58 0.15
N ALA A 30 -6.87 -15.69 0.21
CA ALA A 30 -7.54 -16.63 1.09
C ALA A 30 -7.16 -18.09 0.81
N ASP A 31 -6.76 -18.41 -0.43
CA ASP A 31 -6.34 -19.76 -0.81
C ASP A 31 -4.85 -20.03 -0.53
N GLY A 32 -4.13 -19.08 0.06
CA GLY A 32 -2.72 -19.21 0.39
C GLY A 32 -1.76 -18.75 -0.69
N THR A 33 -2.25 -18.38 -1.87
CA THR A 33 -1.37 -17.85 -2.92
C THR A 33 -0.95 -16.41 -2.62
N ARG A 34 0.25 -16.06 -3.04
CA ARG A 34 0.78 -14.70 -2.84
C ARG A 34 0.49 -13.83 -4.04
N TRP A 35 0.27 -12.53 -3.78
CA TRP A 35 0.11 -11.55 -4.83
C TRP A 35 1.06 -10.37 -4.59
N ARG A 36 1.42 -9.70 -5.67
CA ARG A 36 2.28 -8.52 -5.62
C ARG A 36 1.96 -7.63 -6.81
N ILE A 37 1.79 -6.34 -6.56
CA ILE A 37 1.53 -5.35 -7.60
C ILE A 37 2.40 -4.12 -7.33
N THR A 38 2.56 -3.29 -8.37
CA THR A 38 3.29 -2.03 -8.21
C THR A 38 2.43 -1.02 -7.45
N GLN A 39 3.07 0.02 -6.90
CA GLN A 39 2.32 1.08 -6.26
C GLN A 39 1.38 1.77 -7.24
N GLN A 40 1.81 1.96 -8.49
CA GLN A 40 0.95 2.57 -9.51
C GLN A 40 -0.28 1.72 -9.80
N GLU A 41 -0.12 0.41 -9.84
CA GLU A 41 -1.26 -0.49 -10.02
C GLU A 41 -2.22 -0.41 -8.83
N ALA A 42 -1.68 -0.31 -7.61
CA ALA A 42 -2.51 -0.16 -6.42
C ALA A 42 -3.30 1.16 -6.44
N VAL A 43 -2.64 2.26 -6.81
CA VAL A 43 -3.30 3.57 -6.96
C VAL A 43 -4.42 3.48 -7.98
N SER A 44 -4.14 2.92 -9.15
CA SER A 44 -5.13 2.79 -10.21
C SER A 44 -6.32 1.92 -9.77
N GLY A 45 -6.04 0.82 -9.08
CA GLY A 45 -7.10 -0.08 -8.59
C GLY A 45 -8.01 0.58 -7.56
N ILE A 46 -7.44 1.38 -6.67
CA ILE A 46 -8.22 2.13 -5.68
C ILE A 46 -9.07 3.20 -6.36
N GLU A 47 -8.47 3.97 -7.26
CA GLU A 47 -9.15 5.09 -7.92
C GLU A 47 -10.28 4.62 -8.83
N SER A 48 -10.12 3.46 -9.47
CA SER A 48 -11.14 2.90 -10.36
C SER A 48 -12.24 2.15 -9.60
N GLY A 49 -12.07 1.95 -8.29
CA GLY A 49 -13.02 1.17 -7.49
C GLY A 49 -12.90 -0.33 -7.67
N LYS A 50 -11.83 -0.79 -8.33
CA LYS A 50 -11.59 -2.22 -8.58
C LYS A 50 -11.14 -2.93 -7.30
N TRP A 51 -10.28 -2.29 -6.51
CA TRP A 51 -9.71 -2.85 -5.29
C TRP A 51 -9.79 -1.87 -4.15
N SER A 52 -9.80 -2.40 -2.92
CA SER A 52 -9.49 -1.63 -1.72
C SER A 52 -8.46 -2.41 -0.91
N PHE A 53 -7.63 -1.69 -0.17
CA PHE A 53 -6.54 -2.31 0.60
C PHE A 53 -6.62 -1.86 2.05
N TYR A 54 -6.08 -2.68 2.94
CA TYR A 54 -5.98 -2.35 4.35
C TYR A 54 -4.70 -2.97 4.93
N VAL A 55 -4.30 -2.47 6.10
CA VAL A 55 -3.16 -2.98 6.85
C VAL A 55 -3.63 -3.28 8.27
N THR A 56 -3.20 -4.41 8.81
CA THR A 56 -3.50 -4.75 10.20
C THR A 56 -2.24 -4.58 11.05
N ARG A 57 -2.33 -3.74 12.08
CA ARG A 57 -1.25 -3.50 13.02
C ARG A 57 -1.80 -3.45 14.44
N ASN A 58 -1.14 -4.19 15.34
CA ASN A 58 -1.49 -4.22 16.76
C ASN A 58 -2.99 -4.51 16.99
N GLY A 59 -3.54 -5.40 16.19
CA GLY A 59 -4.95 -5.77 16.27
C GLY A 59 -5.93 -4.77 15.65
N ARG A 60 -5.41 -3.71 15.01
CA ARG A 60 -6.25 -2.69 14.36
C ARG A 60 -6.13 -2.78 12.85
N THR A 61 -7.26 -2.64 12.18
CA THR A 61 -7.32 -2.55 10.72
C THR A 61 -7.43 -1.10 10.32
N VAL A 62 -6.51 -0.66 9.43
CA VAL A 62 -6.47 0.71 8.94
C VAL A 62 -6.54 0.67 7.42
N ASP A 63 -7.43 1.47 6.85
CA ASP A 63 -7.60 1.51 5.40
C ASP A 63 -6.45 2.24 4.72
N VAL A 64 -6.10 1.77 3.51
CA VAL A 64 -5.10 2.40 2.64
C VAL A 64 -5.82 3.34 1.70
N VAL A 65 -5.29 4.54 1.57
CA VAL A 65 -5.84 5.59 0.72
C VAL A 65 -4.80 6.11 -0.24
N VAL A 66 -5.25 6.73 -1.33
CA VAL A 66 -4.36 7.42 -2.29
C VAL A 66 -4.18 8.86 -1.81
N ALA A 67 -2.93 9.31 -1.83
CA ALA A 67 -2.59 10.69 -1.53
C ALA A 67 -1.73 11.25 -2.65
N VAL A 68 -1.55 12.55 -2.68
CA VAL A 68 -0.72 13.23 -3.68
C VAL A 68 0.37 14.00 -2.95
N SER A 69 1.63 13.76 -3.34
CA SER A 69 2.76 14.49 -2.76
C SER A 69 2.76 15.93 -3.25
N ARG A 70 3.56 16.78 -2.59
CA ARG A 70 3.71 18.19 -3.00
C ARG A 70 4.27 18.34 -4.43
N PHE A 71 4.88 17.29 -4.96
CA PHE A 71 5.38 17.26 -6.33
C PHE A 71 4.37 16.73 -7.35
N GLY A 72 3.14 16.44 -6.92
CA GLY A 72 2.10 15.93 -7.80
C GLY A 72 2.14 14.43 -8.05
N HIS A 73 2.97 13.69 -7.34
CA HIS A 73 3.03 12.23 -7.48
C HIS A 73 2.02 11.54 -6.56
N LYS A 74 1.24 10.64 -7.13
CA LYS A 74 0.29 9.85 -6.34
C LYS A 74 1.02 8.72 -5.64
N TYR A 75 0.65 8.49 -4.38
CA TYR A 75 1.22 7.42 -3.58
C TYR A 75 0.14 6.87 -2.64
N ILE A 76 0.42 5.73 -2.01
CA ILE A 76 -0.52 5.14 -1.05
C ILE A 76 0.02 5.30 0.37
N LYS A 77 -0.90 5.46 1.30
CA LYS A 77 -0.62 5.51 2.74
C LYS A 77 -1.83 4.98 3.49
N THR A 78 -1.71 4.75 4.80
CA THR A 78 -2.89 4.43 5.60
C THR A 78 -3.57 5.70 6.07
N GLU A 79 -4.85 5.62 6.41
CA GLU A 79 -5.60 6.76 6.93
C GLU A 79 -5.01 7.31 8.23
N ALA A 80 -4.34 6.46 9.00
CA ALA A 80 -3.73 6.86 10.26
C ALA A 80 -2.40 7.58 10.08
N ASP A 81 -1.78 7.48 8.89
CA ASP A 81 -0.52 8.15 8.60
C ASP A 81 -0.74 9.63 8.33
N GLY A 82 0.27 10.44 8.67
CA GLY A 82 0.32 11.83 8.25
C GLY A 82 0.75 11.92 6.78
N ASP A 83 1.79 12.72 6.53
CA ASP A 83 2.30 12.95 5.18
C ASP A 83 3.07 11.75 4.61
N GLN A 84 3.72 10.97 5.47
CA GLN A 84 4.59 9.86 5.04
C GLN A 84 3.92 8.52 5.28
N PRO A 85 4.08 7.53 4.36
CA PRO A 85 3.43 6.23 4.48
C PRO A 85 4.16 5.30 5.47
N ASN A 86 4.34 5.73 6.72
CA ASN A 86 5.14 5.03 7.71
C ASN A 86 4.62 3.62 8.03
N ASN A 87 3.29 3.44 8.10
CA ASN A 87 2.72 2.13 8.38
C ASN A 87 3.06 1.13 7.28
N LEU A 88 3.01 1.55 6.02
CA LEU A 88 3.36 0.68 4.90
C LEU A 88 4.88 0.43 4.88
N LEU A 89 5.68 1.48 5.08
CA LEU A 89 7.14 1.35 5.04
C LEU A 89 7.71 0.47 6.15
N SER A 90 6.96 0.26 7.23
CA SER A 90 7.39 -0.60 8.33
C SER A 90 7.08 -2.08 8.09
N LEU A 91 6.38 -2.43 7.02
CA LEU A 91 6.09 -3.83 6.71
C LEU A 91 7.34 -4.54 6.20
N PRO A 92 7.40 -5.90 6.36
CA PRO A 92 8.54 -6.65 5.85
C PRO A 92 8.59 -6.61 4.31
N GLU A 93 9.77 -6.94 3.76
CA GLU A 93 9.93 -7.04 2.32
C GLU A 93 9.11 -8.21 1.76
N CYS A 94 8.55 -8.00 0.57
CA CYS A 94 7.89 -9.11 -0.15
C CYS A 94 8.94 -10.12 -0.61
N PRO A 95 8.69 -11.42 -0.42
CA PRO A 95 9.59 -12.46 -0.92
C PRO A 95 9.65 -12.49 -2.45
#